data_c1ec992637cb7bea37f597101169a2d8
#
_entry.id   c1ec992637cb7bea37f597101169a2d8
#
_cell.length_a   1.000
_cell.length_b   1.000
_cell.length_c   1.000
_cell.angle_alpha   90.00
_cell.angle_beta   90.00
_cell.angle_gamma   90.00
#
_symmetry.space_group_name_H-M   'P 1'
#
loop_
_entity.id
_entity.type
_entity.pdbx_description
1 polymer ?
#
loop_
_entity_poly.entity_id
_entity_poly.type
_entity_poly.pdbx_seq_one_letter_code
_entity_poly.pdbx_strand_id
1 'polypeptide(L)'
;MSETTITRMRLFLIESPIKMARLQGVGNVKGTVKRVLVELTASTGMTGWGEAAPWEVFTGTAEGAFAALDIYLRPALIGRPLRRIRETMMRLDKVLVGHAEAKVAIEMALFDLLGQESGLSVADLLGGRVRDTIPLSFSIADPDFEADMARMRVMVPAGNTIYKVKTGVKPHREDLAHLEAMRAEFGDSIDLRLDYNQALEPFGAIKILRDVDHFRPTFIEQPVPRPQLAPCSEVKRSQRL
;
A
#
# COMPACT_ATOMS: atom_id res chain seq x y z
N MET A 1 -39.82 -4.29 -4.15
CA MET A 1 -39.05 -3.45 -3.22
C MET A 1 -38.21 -2.48 -4.06
N SER A 2 -38.21 -1.20 -3.73
CA SER A 2 -37.37 -0.22 -4.45
C SER A 2 -35.90 -0.55 -4.28
N GLU A 3 -35.11 -0.36 -5.33
CA GLU A 3 -33.67 -0.61 -5.31
C GLU A 3 -32.97 0.35 -4.31
N THR A 4 -32.11 -0.18 -3.42
CA THR A 4 -31.35 0.63 -2.46
C THR A 4 -30.38 1.54 -3.21
N THR A 5 -30.39 2.83 -2.93
CA THR A 5 -29.54 3.84 -3.60
C THR A 5 -28.70 4.61 -2.60
N ILE A 6 -27.61 5.23 -3.06
CA ILE A 6 -26.75 6.11 -2.25
C ILE A 6 -27.40 7.50 -2.18
N THR A 7 -27.68 7.96 -0.97
CA THR A 7 -28.38 9.25 -0.74
C THR A 7 -27.46 10.36 -0.24
N ARG A 8 -26.35 10.01 0.44
CA ARG A 8 -25.43 10.99 1.02
C ARG A 8 -24.01 10.46 1.03
N MET A 9 -23.03 11.38 0.89
CA MET A 9 -21.62 11.16 1.14
C MET A 9 -21.11 12.25 2.08
N ARG A 10 -20.46 11.84 3.17
CA ARG A 10 -19.68 12.73 4.05
C ARG A 10 -18.21 12.40 3.95
N LEU A 11 -17.38 13.43 4.06
CA LEU A 11 -15.93 13.34 3.97
C LEU A 11 -15.31 13.90 5.24
N PHE A 12 -14.30 13.21 5.75
CA PHE A 12 -13.54 13.62 6.92
C PHE A 12 -12.06 13.59 6.57
N LEU A 13 -11.45 14.76 6.51
CA LEU A 13 -9.99 14.87 6.43
C LEU A 13 -9.43 14.67 7.83
N ILE A 14 -8.71 13.58 8.03
CA ILE A 14 -8.12 13.22 9.31
C ILE A 14 -6.60 13.28 9.23
N GLU A 15 -5.95 13.56 10.36
CA GLU A 15 -4.51 13.57 10.52
C GLU A 15 -4.13 12.62 11.66
N SER A 16 -3.20 11.70 11.38
CA SER A 16 -2.78 10.67 12.33
C SER A 16 -1.27 10.71 12.54
N PRO A 17 -0.77 10.64 13.78
CA PRO A 17 0.65 10.60 14.04
C PRO A 17 1.28 9.30 13.55
N ILE A 18 2.49 9.40 13.00
CA ILE A 18 3.31 8.25 12.64
C ILE A 18 4.07 7.79 13.88
N LYS A 19 3.86 6.54 14.30
CA LYS A 19 4.50 5.99 15.49
C LYS A 19 6.01 5.74 15.32
N MET A 20 6.45 5.45 14.09
CA MET A 20 7.85 5.19 13.78
C MET A 20 8.22 5.89 12.46
N ALA A 21 9.28 6.72 12.49
CA ALA A 21 9.85 7.27 11.27
C ALA A 21 10.40 6.14 10.37
N ARG A 22 10.37 6.36 9.06
CA ARG A 22 10.91 5.42 8.06
C ARG A 22 11.79 6.17 7.07
N LEU A 23 12.94 5.61 6.81
CA LEU A 23 13.84 6.07 5.75
C LEU A 23 13.63 5.20 4.51
N GLN A 24 13.39 5.82 3.35
CA GLN A 24 13.16 5.10 2.09
C GLN A 24 13.57 5.94 0.87
N GLY A 25 13.77 5.30 -0.29
CA GLY A 25 14.33 5.92 -1.49
C GLY A 25 13.59 7.14 -2.03
N VAL A 26 12.29 7.25 -1.79
CA VAL A 26 11.46 8.39 -2.22
C VAL A 26 11.29 9.48 -1.15
N GLY A 27 11.99 9.36 -0.01
CA GLY A 27 11.96 10.34 1.08
C GLY A 27 11.58 9.76 2.43
N ASN A 28 11.73 10.59 3.46
CA ASN A 28 11.47 10.21 4.83
C ASN A 28 9.98 10.33 5.16
N VAL A 29 9.45 9.34 5.85
CA VAL A 29 8.11 9.36 6.41
C VAL A 29 8.21 9.62 7.90
N LYS A 30 7.78 10.79 8.34
CA LYS A 30 7.82 11.23 9.75
C LYS A 30 6.70 12.24 10.03
N GLY A 31 6.41 12.47 11.31
CA GLY A 31 5.38 13.42 11.73
C GLY A 31 3.99 12.83 11.66
N THR A 32 3.16 13.32 10.77
CA THR A 32 1.75 12.90 10.60
C THR A 32 1.47 12.46 9.17
N VAL A 33 0.42 11.66 9.00
CA VAL A 33 -0.15 11.33 7.69
C VAL A 33 -1.60 11.76 7.65
N LYS A 34 -2.01 12.30 6.51
CA LYS A 34 -3.39 12.69 6.28
C LYS A 34 -4.14 11.61 5.50
N ARG A 35 -5.43 11.44 5.81
CA ARG A 35 -6.33 10.48 5.19
C ARG A 35 -7.68 11.14 4.95
N VAL A 36 -8.45 10.62 4.00
CA VAL A 36 -9.85 11.02 3.82
C VAL A 36 -10.73 9.81 4.10
N LEU A 37 -11.51 9.87 5.17
CA LEU A 37 -12.57 8.89 5.40
C LEU A 37 -13.81 9.30 4.61
N VAL A 38 -14.42 8.32 3.96
CA VAL A 38 -15.67 8.45 3.20
C VAL A 38 -16.76 7.69 3.94
N GLU A 39 -17.83 8.38 4.32
CA GLU A 39 -19.06 7.75 4.80
C GLU A 39 -20.13 7.88 3.72
N LEU A 40 -20.66 6.76 3.27
CA LEU A 40 -21.82 6.70 2.39
C LEU A 40 -23.06 6.34 3.19
N THR A 41 -24.19 7.01 2.91
CA THR A 41 -25.51 6.64 3.47
C THR A 41 -26.40 6.12 2.35
N ALA A 42 -26.99 4.96 2.55
CA ALA A 42 -27.97 4.37 1.66
C ALA A 42 -29.38 4.90 1.94
N SER A 43 -30.32 4.71 0.99
CA SER A 43 -31.75 5.08 1.14
C SER A 43 -32.47 4.33 2.28
N THR A 44 -31.90 3.24 2.75
CA THR A 44 -32.36 2.48 3.93
C THR A 44 -31.90 3.10 5.27
N GLY A 45 -31.02 4.12 5.25
CA GLY A 45 -30.39 4.71 6.44
C GLY A 45 -29.10 4.02 6.87
N MET A 46 -28.72 2.88 6.29
CA MET A 46 -27.45 2.22 6.56
C MET A 46 -26.27 3.11 6.12
N THR A 47 -25.16 3.00 6.84
CA THR A 47 -23.91 3.71 6.51
C THR A 47 -22.76 2.73 6.27
N GLY A 48 -21.95 3.01 5.26
CA GLY A 48 -20.73 2.26 4.96
C GLY A 48 -19.53 3.20 4.86
N TRP A 49 -18.35 2.64 5.12
CA TRP A 49 -17.10 3.39 5.27
C TRP A 49 -16.01 2.94 4.30
N GLY A 50 -15.24 3.92 3.84
CA GLY A 50 -14.03 3.70 3.05
C GLY A 50 -12.98 4.75 3.37
N GLU A 51 -11.74 4.49 2.95
CA GLU A 51 -10.59 5.35 3.22
C GLU A 51 -9.79 5.61 1.95
N ALA A 52 -9.52 6.87 1.66
CA ALA A 52 -8.48 7.30 0.74
C ALA A 52 -7.20 7.59 1.51
N ALA A 53 -6.14 6.85 1.19
CA ALA A 53 -4.86 6.89 1.89
C ALA A 53 -3.70 7.28 0.97
N PRO A 54 -3.75 8.42 0.28
CA PRO A 54 -2.66 8.84 -0.58
C PRO A 54 -1.40 9.14 0.23
N TRP A 55 -0.26 9.00 -0.44
CA TRP A 55 1.04 9.41 0.06
C TRP A 55 1.66 10.37 -0.95
N GLU A 56 2.10 11.53 -0.47
CA GLU A 56 2.62 12.61 -1.30
C GLU A 56 3.73 12.17 -2.24
N VAL A 57 4.60 11.27 -1.77
CA VAL A 57 5.72 10.73 -2.54
C VAL A 57 5.37 9.59 -3.50
N PHE A 58 4.13 9.07 -3.45
CA PHE A 58 3.70 7.95 -4.31
C PHE A 58 2.52 8.29 -5.21
N THR A 59 1.42 8.78 -4.66
CA THR A 59 0.14 8.79 -5.35
C THR A 59 -0.61 10.11 -5.28
N GLY A 60 -0.23 11.02 -4.38
CA GLY A 60 -0.82 12.34 -4.27
C GLY A 60 -1.09 12.78 -2.84
N THR A 61 -1.97 13.76 -2.66
CA THR A 61 -2.27 14.36 -1.37
C THR A 61 -3.69 14.07 -0.91
N ALA A 62 -3.91 14.06 0.39
CA ALA A 62 -5.25 13.89 0.96
C ALA A 62 -6.20 15.02 0.58
N GLU A 63 -5.69 16.25 0.48
CA GLU A 63 -6.45 17.41 0.00
C GLU A 63 -6.90 17.23 -1.46
N GLY A 64 -6.01 16.71 -2.32
CA GLY A 64 -6.34 16.39 -3.71
C GLY A 64 -7.40 15.28 -3.80
N ALA A 65 -7.29 14.23 -2.97
CA ALA A 65 -8.30 13.17 -2.89
C ALA A 65 -9.64 13.71 -2.35
N PHE A 66 -9.61 14.59 -1.33
CA PHE A 66 -10.80 15.25 -0.79
C PHE A 66 -11.52 16.07 -1.87
N ALA A 67 -10.79 16.91 -2.60
CA ALA A 67 -11.37 17.73 -3.67
C ALA A 67 -11.94 16.85 -4.80
N ALA A 68 -11.25 15.78 -5.18
CA ALA A 68 -11.72 14.81 -6.18
C ALA A 68 -13.04 14.16 -5.75
N LEU A 69 -13.12 13.74 -4.49
CA LEU A 69 -14.32 13.14 -3.90
C LEU A 69 -15.48 14.13 -3.86
N ASP A 70 -15.25 15.35 -3.36
CA ASP A 70 -16.29 16.32 -3.09
C ASP A 70 -16.87 16.95 -4.37
N ILE A 71 -15.99 17.40 -5.25
CA ILE A 71 -16.38 18.21 -6.40
C ILE A 71 -16.83 17.36 -7.58
N TYR A 72 -16.11 16.25 -7.86
CA TYR A 72 -16.30 15.48 -9.10
C TYR A 72 -17.03 14.16 -8.87
N LEU A 73 -16.65 13.39 -7.85
CA LEU A 73 -17.15 12.03 -7.68
C LEU A 73 -18.50 12.00 -6.93
N ARG A 74 -18.71 12.85 -5.94
CA ARG A 74 -19.99 12.94 -5.20
C ARG A 74 -21.20 13.16 -6.11
N PRO A 75 -21.24 14.14 -7.03
CA PRO A 75 -22.40 14.34 -7.88
C PRO A 75 -22.69 13.16 -8.80
N ALA A 76 -21.66 12.42 -9.19
CA ALA A 76 -21.79 11.25 -10.05
C ALA A 76 -22.24 9.98 -9.30
N LEU A 77 -22.05 9.95 -7.97
CA LEU A 77 -22.34 8.81 -7.09
C LEU A 77 -23.77 8.87 -6.52
N ILE A 78 -24.23 10.05 -6.09
CA ILE A 78 -25.54 10.19 -5.44
C ILE A 78 -26.64 9.73 -6.39
N GLY A 79 -27.60 8.95 -5.83
CA GLY A 79 -28.69 8.32 -6.56
C GLY A 79 -28.32 6.99 -7.24
N ARG A 80 -27.07 6.55 -7.16
CA ARG A 80 -26.65 5.28 -7.75
C ARG A 80 -27.15 4.09 -6.95
N PRO A 81 -27.57 3.01 -7.66
CA PRO A 81 -27.97 1.76 -7.02
C PRO A 81 -26.78 1.10 -6.31
N LEU A 82 -26.98 0.69 -5.06
CA LEU A 82 -25.95 0.04 -4.24
C LEU A 82 -25.44 -1.25 -4.89
N ARG A 83 -26.33 -2.07 -5.46
CA ARG A 83 -25.96 -3.37 -6.03
C ARG A 83 -25.22 -3.29 -7.37
N ARG A 84 -25.09 -2.10 -7.96
CA ARG A 84 -24.38 -1.88 -9.24
C ARG A 84 -23.01 -1.27 -9.04
N ILE A 85 -22.22 -1.82 -8.10
CA ILE A 85 -20.88 -1.28 -7.76
C ILE A 85 -20.02 -1.14 -9.00
N ARG A 86 -19.89 -2.19 -9.81
CA ARG A 86 -19.03 -2.17 -11.01
C ARG A 86 -19.48 -1.09 -12.03
N GLU A 87 -20.78 -0.97 -12.29
CA GLU A 87 -21.31 0.08 -13.18
C GLU A 87 -20.99 1.48 -12.63
N THR A 88 -21.17 1.66 -11.32
CA THR A 88 -20.85 2.92 -10.64
C THR A 88 -19.36 3.25 -10.77
N MET A 89 -18.46 2.31 -10.49
CA MET A 89 -17.01 2.55 -10.63
C MET A 89 -16.59 2.86 -12.06
N MET A 90 -17.12 2.14 -13.07
CA MET A 90 -16.88 2.45 -14.49
C MET A 90 -17.37 3.86 -14.87
N ARG A 91 -18.45 4.34 -14.28
CA ARG A 91 -18.90 5.71 -14.47
C ARG A 91 -17.97 6.73 -13.82
N LEU A 92 -17.53 6.47 -12.59
CA LEU A 92 -16.58 7.35 -11.88
C LEU A 92 -15.24 7.46 -12.63
N ASP A 93 -14.80 6.38 -13.28
CA ASP A 93 -13.61 6.39 -14.13
C ASP A 93 -13.74 7.32 -15.35
N LYS A 94 -14.94 7.44 -15.89
CA LYS A 94 -15.23 8.37 -17.00
C LYS A 94 -15.40 9.81 -16.54
N VAL A 95 -15.78 10.03 -15.29
CA VAL A 95 -15.97 11.38 -14.71
C VAL A 95 -14.63 12.04 -14.39
N LEU A 96 -13.69 11.27 -13.88
CA LEU A 96 -12.39 11.78 -13.44
C LEU A 96 -11.28 10.79 -13.73
N VAL A 97 -10.27 11.21 -14.49
CA VAL A 97 -9.07 10.41 -14.78
C VAL A 97 -8.16 10.37 -13.56
N GLY A 98 -7.55 9.20 -13.27
CA GLY A 98 -6.67 9.04 -12.11
C GLY A 98 -7.44 9.04 -10.78
N HIS A 99 -6.84 9.61 -9.74
CA HIS A 99 -7.40 9.68 -8.39
C HIS A 99 -7.86 8.32 -7.83
N ALA A 100 -7.01 7.30 -8.00
CA ALA A 100 -7.34 5.91 -7.65
C ALA A 100 -7.75 5.78 -6.18
N GLU A 101 -7.05 6.45 -5.26
CA GLU A 101 -7.34 6.41 -3.82
C GLU A 101 -8.73 6.97 -3.49
N ALA A 102 -9.12 8.06 -4.15
CA ALA A 102 -10.45 8.65 -3.96
C ALA A 102 -11.55 7.69 -4.44
N LYS A 103 -11.35 7.02 -5.58
CA LYS A 103 -12.30 6.06 -6.12
C LYS A 103 -12.39 4.80 -5.27
N VAL A 104 -11.25 4.26 -4.84
CA VAL A 104 -11.20 3.09 -3.95
C VAL A 104 -11.92 3.36 -2.64
N ALA A 105 -11.82 4.56 -2.06
CA ALA A 105 -12.58 4.91 -0.86
C ALA A 105 -14.09 4.80 -1.07
N ILE A 106 -14.60 5.21 -2.23
CA ILE A 106 -16.02 5.00 -2.58
C ILE A 106 -16.31 3.51 -2.73
N GLU A 107 -15.49 2.77 -3.44
CA GLU A 107 -15.67 1.33 -3.67
C GLU A 107 -15.69 0.54 -2.36
N MET A 108 -14.76 0.82 -1.44
CA MET A 108 -14.74 0.23 -0.10
C MET A 108 -16.05 0.49 0.65
N ALA A 109 -16.52 1.74 0.66
CA ALA A 109 -17.77 2.10 1.33
C ALA A 109 -19.01 1.44 0.68
N LEU A 110 -19.01 1.25 -0.64
CA LEU A 110 -20.07 0.52 -1.34
C LEU A 110 -20.07 -0.98 -0.99
N PHE A 111 -18.90 -1.62 -0.92
CA PHE A 111 -18.78 -3.02 -0.49
C PHE A 111 -19.16 -3.20 0.98
N ASP A 112 -18.79 -2.24 1.85
CA ASP A 112 -19.22 -2.27 3.26
C ASP A 112 -20.75 -2.21 3.38
N LEU A 113 -21.40 -1.28 2.67
CA LEU A 113 -22.88 -1.20 2.60
C LEU A 113 -23.51 -2.47 2.04
N LEU A 114 -22.96 -3.01 0.95
CA LEU A 114 -23.51 -4.22 0.32
C LEU A 114 -23.34 -5.43 1.25
N GLY A 115 -22.24 -5.52 1.98
CA GLY A 115 -22.03 -6.54 3.00
C GLY A 115 -23.06 -6.47 4.11
N GLN A 116 -23.33 -5.26 4.64
CA GLN A 116 -24.37 -5.03 5.65
C GLN A 116 -25.78 -5.38 5.11
N GLU A 117 -26.10 -4.94 3.88
CA GLU A 117 -27.42 -5.24 3.27
C GLU A 117 -27.65 -6.74 3.05
N SER A 118 -26.60 -7.48 2.68
CA SER A 118 -26.69 -8.91 2.34
C SER A 118 -26.37 -9.86 3.50
N GLY A 119 -25.85 -9.34 4.63
CA GLY A 119 -25.37 -10.16 5.75
C GLY A 119 -24.11 -10.97 5.41
N LEU A 120 -23.30 -10.53 4.44
CA LEU A 120 -22.10 -11.20 3.97
C LEU A 120 -20.84 -10.39 4.31
N SER A 121 -19.73 -11.07 4.54
CA SER A 121 -18.43 -10.39 4.60
C SER A 121 -18.01 -9.90 3.21
N VAL A 122 -17.17 -8.87 3.15
CA VAL A 122 -16.58 -8.41 1.86
C VAL A 122 -15.80 -9.54 1.20
N ALA A 123 -15.13 -10.40 1.98
CA ALA A 123 -14.46 -11.58 1.44
C ALA A 123 -15.42 -12.53 0.72
N ASP A 124 -16.63 -12.75 1.28
CA ASP A 124 -17.64 -13.60 0.63
C ASP A 124 -18.20 -12.94 -0.63
N LEU A 125 -18.42 -11.62 -0.60
CA LEU A 125 -18.84 -10.86 -1.79
C LEU A 125 -17.81 -10.91 -2.93
N LEU A 126 -16.52 -11.07 -2.60
CA LEU A 126 -15.43 -11.19 -3.55
C LEU A 126 -15.11 -12.64 -3.97
N GLY A 127 -15.94 -13.60 -3.57
CA GLY A 127 -15.80 -15.01 -3.98
C GLY A 127 -15.36 -15.96 -2.87
N GLY A 128 -15.25 -15.49 -1.63
CA GLY A 128 -14.96 -16.29 -0.45
C GLY A 128 -13.49 -16.25 0.00
N ARG A 129 -13.28 -16.70 1.22
CA ARG A 129 -11.94 -16.73 1.83
C ARG A 129 -11.11 -17.88 1.26
N VAL A 130 -9.89 -17.56 0.87
CA VAL A 130 -8.88 -18.57 0.44
C VAL A 130 -7.98 -18.98 1.60
N ARG A 131 -7.84 -18.10 2.63
CA ARG A 131 -6.99 -18.32 3.81
C ARG A 131 -7.66 -17.77 5.05
N ASP A 132 -7.47 -18.44 6.19
CA ASP A 132 -7.93 -17.95 7.50
C ASP A 132 -6.94 -17.02 8.17
N THR A 133 -5.65 -17.16 7.83
CA THR A 133 -4.58 -16.32 8.37
C THR A 133 -3.71 -15.79 7.24
N ILE A 134 -3.22 -14.55 7.38
CA ILE A 134 -2.31 -13.90 6.45
C ILE A 134 -1.04 -13.54 7.22
N PRO A 135 0.15 -14.05 6.82
CA PRO A 135 1.40 -13.67 7.45
C PRO A 135 1.70 -12.19 7.16
N LEU A 136 2.20 -11.49 8.17
CA LEU A 136 2.58 -10.09 8.05
C LEU A 136 4.03 -9.95 7.59
N SER A 137 4.27 -8.98 6.72
CA SER A 137 5.62 -8.53 6.32
C SER A 137 5.98 -7.27 7.11
N PHE A 138 7.10 -7.32 7.83
CA PHE A 138 7.58 -6.20 8.63
C PHE A 138 8.63 -5.39 7.87
N SER A 139 8.52 -4.06 7.93
CA SER A 139 9.51 -3.16 7.33
C SER A 139 10.68 -2.93 8.27
N ILE A 140 11.88 -3.17 7.77
CA ILE A 140 13.16 -2.79 8.37
C ILE A 140 13.58 -1.49 7.68
N ALA A 141 13.40 -0.37 8.38
CA ALA A 141 13.51 0.97 7.81
C ALA A 141 13.87 2.03 8.85
N ASP A 142 14.24 1.62 10.06
CA ASP A 142 14.69 2.54 11.10
C ASP A 142 16.04 3.16 10.67
N PRO A 143 16.23 4.47 10.84
CA PRO A 143 17.55 5.07 10.66
C PRO A 143 18.66 4.40 11.48
N ASP A 144 18.30 3.90 12.68
CA ASP A 144 19.17 3.07 13.52
C ASP A 144 18.93 1.58 13.23
N PHE A 145 19.85 0.95 12.52
CA PHE A 145 19.77 -0.46 12.17
C PHE A 145 19.74 -1.39 13.39
N GLU A 146 20.45 -1.05 14.48
CA GLU A 146 20.44 -1.87 15.70
C GLU A 146 19.08 -1.88 16.38
N ALA A 147 18.29 -0.80 16.26
CA ALA A 147 16.92 -0.78 16.73
C ALA A 147 16.03 -1.77 15.94
N ASP A 148 16.25 -1.90 14.62
CA ASP A 148 15.58 -2.91 13.79
C ASP A 148 16.03 -4.34 14.19
N MET A 149 17.32 -4.57 14.36
CA MET A 149 17.85 -5.88 14.80
C MET A 149 17.31 -6.28 16.17
N ALA A 150 17.26 -5.35 17.14
CA ALA A 150 16.69 -5.61 18.46
C ALA A 150 15.20 -6.00 18.36
N ARG A 151 14.43 -5.36 17.49
CA ARG A 151 13.03 -5.76 17.23
C ARG A 151 12.95 -7.17 16.62
N MET A 152 13.79 -7.48 15.63
CA MET A 152 13.81 -8.80 14.99
C MET A 152 14.14 -9.91 15.97
N ARG A 153 15.07 -9.69 16.93
CA ARG A 153 15.40 -10.67 18.01
C ARG A 153 14.19 -11.06 18.86
N VAL A 154 13.20 -10.17 18.98
CA VAL A 154 11.94 -10.45 19.67
C VAL A 154 10.91 -11.08 18.73
N MET A 155 10.83 -10.60 17.49
CA MET A 155 9.77 -10.96 16.56
C MET A 155 10.00 -12.32 15.87
N VAL A 156 11.25 -12.67 15.55
CA VAL A 156 11.58 -13.95 14.88
C VAL A 156 11.19 -15.13 15.75
N PRO A 157 11.57 -15.21 17.06
CA PRO A 157 11.12 -16.28 17.93
C PRO A 157 9.60 -16.31 18.16
N ALA A 158 8.92 -15.18 18.00
CA ALA A 158 7.45 -15.08 18.06
C ALA A 158 6.74 -15.57 16.77
N GLY A 159 7.49 -16.08 15.78
CA GLY A 159 6.95 -16.64 14.55
C GLY A 159 6.80 -15.64 13.40
N ASN A 160 7.32 -14.42 13.52
CA ASN A 160 7.32 -13.45 12.43
C ASN A 160 8.55 -13.69 11.56
N THR A 161 8.34 -14.13 10.35
CA THR A 161 9.45 -14.59 9.49
C THR A 161 9.65 -13.74 8.22
N ILE A 162 8.80 -12.75 7.94
CA ILE A 162 8.85 -11.99 6.69
C ILE A 162 9.30 -10.56 6.96
N TYR A 163 10.44 -10.18 6.38
CA TYR A 163 11.04 -8.85 6.57
C TYR A 163 11.36 -8.17 5.25
N LYS A 164 10.86 -6.94 5.08
CA LYS A 164 11.15 -6.09 3.93
C LYS A 164 12.11 -4.97 4.32
N VAL A 165 13.33 -5.05 3.81
CA VAL A 165 14.41 -4.11 4.13
C VAL A 165 14.39 -2.96 3.14
N LYS A 166 14.39 -1.73 3.64
CA LYS A 166 14.56 -0.53 2.83
C LYS A 166 16.03 -0.33 2.52
N THR A 167 16.38 -0.43 1.25
CA THR A 167 17.74 -0.39 0.71
C THR A 167 17.92 0.77 -0.26
N GLY A 168 19.16 1.14 -0.57
CA GLY A 168 19.50 2.19 -1.53
C GLY A 168 19.43 3.61 -0.98
N VAL A 169 19.14 3.80 0.31
CA VAL A 169 19.13 5.12 0.97
C VAL A 169 20.46 5.42 1.62
N LYS A 170 21.09 4.39 2.16
CA LYS A 170 22.46 4.43 2.71
C LYS A 170 23.48 4.09 1.61
N PRO A 171 24.78 4.36 1.83
CA PRO A 171 25.81 3.84 0.93
C PRO A 171 25.68 2.33 0.74
N HIS A 172 25.81 1.84 -0.49
CA HIS A 172 25.61 0.43 -0.84
C HIS A 172 26.37 -0.56 0.05
N ARG A 173 27.60 -0.21 0.45
CA ARG A 173 28.40 -1.02 1.39
C ARG A 173 27.73 -1.20 2.76
N GLU A 174 26.96 -0.22 3.21
CA GLU A 174 26.24 -0.29 4.48
C GLU A 174 25.00 -1.19 4.33
N ASP A 175 24.28 -1.09 3.21
CA ASP A 175 23.19 -2.00 2.90
C ASP A 175 23.68 -3.46 2.88
N LEU A 176 24.82 -3.74 2.23
CA LEU A 176 25.43 -5.07 2.23
C LEU A 176 25.79 -5.55 3.65
N ALA A 177 26.39 -4.68 4.47
CA ALA A 177 26.73 -5.03 5.85
C ALA A 177 25.49 -5.34 6.70
N HIS A 178 24.40 -4.61 6.49
CA HIS A 178 23.13 -4.88 7.16
C HIS A 178 22.53 -6.24 6.74
N LEU A 179 22.52 -6.53 5.45
CA LEU A 179 22.04 -7.82 4.94
C LEU A 179 22.89 -8.99 5.44
N GLU A 180 24.21 -8.82 5.50
CA GLU A 180 25.14 -9.80 6.08
C GLU A 180 24.83 -10.06 7.55
N ALA A 181 24.67 -9.00 8.36
CA ALA A 181 24.33 -9.13 9.77
C ALA A 181 22.99 -9.86 9.97
N MET A 182 21.97 -9.54 9.18
CA MET A 182 20.67 -10.22 9.23
C MET A 182 20.80 -11.71 8.88
N ARG A 183 21.54 -12.05 7.82
CA ARG A 183 21.76 -13.46 7.43
C ARG A 183 22.64 -14.22 8.42
N ALA A 184 23.66 -13.57 8.98
CA ALA A 184 24.51 -14.18 10.00
C ALA A 184 23.74 -14.53 11.28
N GLU A 185 22.81 -13.67 11.71
CA GLU A 185 22.05 -13.88 12.93
C GLU A 185 20.81 -14.77 12.75
N PHE A 186 20.05 -14.59 11.67
CA PHE A 186 18.76 -15.27 11.48
C PHE A 186 18.79 -16.36 10.39
N GLY A 187 19.84 -16.41 9.58
CA GLY A 187 20.00 -17.43 8.52
C GLY A 187 18.83 -17.44 7.53
N ASP A 188 18.40 -18.64 7.18
CA ASP A 188 17.27 -18.89 6.28
C ASP A 188 15.91 -18.98 7.00
N SER A 189 15.86 -18.72 8.32
CA SER A 189 14.61 -18.66 9.08
C SER A 189 13.75 -17.45 8.73
N ILE A 190 14.32 -16.46 8.03
CA ILE A 190 13.63 -15.27 7.58
C ILE A 190 13.48 -15.20 6.06
N ASP A 191 12.28 -14.85 5.59
CA ASP A 191 12.01 -14.41 4.21
C ASP A 191 12.46 -12.95 4.07
N LEU A 192 13.55 -12.75 3.36
CA LEU A 192 14.16 -11.44 3.15
C LEU A 192 13.65 -10.84 1.83
N ARG A 193 13.12 -9.64 1.89
CA ARG A 193 12.64 -8.87 0.75
C ARG A 193 13.35 -7.53 0.72
N LEU A 194 13.78 -7.07 -0.45
CA LEU A 194 14.46 -5.79 -0.60
C LEU A 194 13.56 -4.80 -1.31
N ASP A 195 13.51 -3.56 -0.84
CA ASP A 195 12.74 -2.51 -1.46
C ASP A 195 13.58 -1.23 -1.56
N TYR A 196 13.97 -0.92 -2.78
CA TYR A 196 14.77 0.26 -3.08
C TYR A 196 13.93 1.54 -3.20
N ASN A 197 12.61 1.44 -3.30
CA ASN A 197 11.73 2.60 -3.46
C ASN A 197 12.25 3.63 -4.49
N GLN A 198 12.67 3.17 -5.67
CA GLN A 198 13.16 4.00 -6.76
C GLN A 198 14.54 4.65 -6.52
N ALA A 199 15.35 4.16 -5.58
CA ALA A 199 16.58 4.81 -5.14
C ALA A 199 17.75 4.66 -6.14
N LEU A 200 17.71 3.67 -7.04
CA LEU A 200 18.87 3.38 -7.91
C LEU A 200 18.78 4.10 -9.25
N GLU A 201 19.93 4.62 -9.69
CA GLU A 201 20.08 5.07 -11.07
C GLU A 201 20.13 3.88 -12.04
N PRO A 202 19.39 3.92 -13.17
CA PRO A 202 19.22 2.78 -14.08
C PRO A 202 20.53 2.16 -14.53
N PHE A 203 21.51 2.98 -14.90
CA PHE A 203 22.81 2.50 -15.42
C PHE A 203 23.65 1.72 -14.41
N GLY A 204 23.50 2.00 -13.11
CA GLY A 204 24.21 1.32 -12.02
C GLY A 204 23.44 0.18 -11.38
N ALA A 205 22.14 0.13 -11.59
CA ALA A 205 21.23 -0.76 -10.85
C ALA A 205 21.60 -2.24 -10.99
N ILE A 206 21.91 -2.72 -12.20
CA ILE A 206 22.20 -4.14 -12.45
C ILE A 206 23.41 -4.60 -11.63
N LYS A 207 24.46 -3.78 -11.53
CA LYS A 207 25.64 -4.11 -10.73
C LYS A 207 25.30 -4.21 -9.25
N ILE A 208 24.62 -3.19 -8.71
CA ILE A 208 24.22 -3.13 -7.31
C ILE A 208 23.31 -4.34 -6.96
N LEU A 209 22.40 -4.68 -7.83
CA LEU A 209 21.46 -5.78 -7.59
C LEU A 209 22.13 -7.17 -7.66
N ARG A 210 23.17 -7.34 -8.48
CA ARG A 210 23.98 -8.57 -8.47
C ARG A 210 24.73 -8.75 -7.16
N ASP A 211 25.17 -7.68 -6.53
CA ASP A 211 25.87 -7.74 -5.25
C ASP A 211 24.97 -8.23 -4.10
N VAL A 212 23.64 -8.12 -4.24
CA VAL A 212 22.68 -8.59 -3.22
C VAL A 212 22.09 -9.98 -3.51
N ASP A 213 22.31 -10.54 -4.69
CA ASP A 213 21.75 -11.86 -5.08
C ASP A 213 22.17 -12.99 -4.11
N HIS A 214 23.40 -12.95 -3.58
CA HIS A 214 23.90 -13.99 -2.69
C HIS A 214 23.21 -14.03 -1.33
N PHE A 215 22.52 -12.95 -0.92
CA PHE A 215 21.65 -12.93 0.26
C PHE A 215 20.31 -13.63 0.03
N ARG A 216 20.06 -14.06 -1.20
CA ARG A 216 18.84 -14.81 -1.58
C ARG A 216 17.55 -14.09 -1.15
N PRO A 217 17.32 -12.84 -1.56
CA PRO A 217 16.04 -12.18 -1.32
C PRO A 217 14.94 -12.88 -2.14
N THR A 218 13.73 -12.97 -1.59
CA THR A 218 12.57 -13.53 -2.30
C THR A 218 12.16 -12.68 -3.48
N PHE A 219 12.32 -11.35 -3.36
CA PHE A 219 12.18 -10.40 -4.46
C PHE A 219 12.91 -9.09 -4.16
N ILE A 220 13.09 -8.31 -5.22
CA ILE A 220 13.60 -6.94 -5.16
C ILE A 220 12.51 -6.02 -5.74
N GLU A 221 12.00 -5.11 -4.89
CA GLU A 221 10.93 -4.18 -5.25
C GLU A 221 11.49 -2.85 -5.75
N GLN A 222 10.94 -2.39 -6.87
CA GLN A 222 11.09 -1.06 -7.45
C GLN A 222 12.52 -0.46 -7.33
N PRO A 223 13.53 -1.07 -7.95
CA PRO A 223 14.91 -0.57 -7.81
C PRO A 223 15.12 0.79 -8.49
N VAL A 224 14.56 1.00 -9.67
CA VAL A 224 14.72 2.22 -10.49
C VAL A 224 13.45 3.06 -10.52
N PRO A 225 13.53 4.34 -10.95
CA PRO A 225 12.37 5.24 -11.03
C PRO A 225 11.19 4.68 -11.81
N ARG A 226 9.98 4.82 -11.27
CA ARG A 226 8.73 4.26 -11.78
C ARG A 226 8.44 4.55 -13.26
N PRO A 227 8.70 5.75 -13.82
CA PRO A 227 8.44 6.02 -15.25
C PRO A 227 9.36 5.25 -16.21
N GLN A 228 10.43 4.64 -15.69
CA GLN A 228 11.47 4.02 -16.51
C GLN A 228 11.22 2.52 -16.69
N LEU A 229 10.20 2.16 -17.47
CA LEU A 229 9.80 0.76 -17.69
C LEU A 229 10.86 -0.07 -18.43
N ALA A 230 11.56 0.51 -19.40
CA ALA A 230 12.60 -0.20 -20.16
C ALA A 230 13.79 -0.60 -19.26
N PRO A 231 14.39 0.28 -18.45
CA PRO A 231 15.35 -0.09 -17.43
C PRO A 231 14.84 -1.13 -16.43
N CYS A 232 13.59 -1.02 -15.95
CA CYS A 232 12.99 -2.03 -15.08
C CYS A 232 12.97 -3.42 -15.73
N SER A 233 12.60 -3.49 -17.00
CA SER A 233 12.56 -4.74 -17.77
C SER A 233 13.96 -5.34 -17.96
N GLU A 234 14.96 -4.52 -18.19
CA GLU A 234 16.35 -4.96 -18.34
C GLU A 234 16.91 -5.48 -17.00
N VAL A 235 16.66 -4.76 -15.91
CA VAL A 235 17.00 -5.20 -14.55
C VAL A 235 16.38 -6.57 -14.28
N LYS A 236 15.07 -6.74 -14.51
CA LYS A 236 14.38 -8.02 -14.30
C LYS A 236 15.03 -9.15 -15.08
N ARG A 237 15.39 -8.92 -16.36
CA ARG A 237 16.05 -9.95 -17.19
C ARG A 237 17.45 -10.31 -16.73
N SER A 238 18.15 -9.40 -16.04
CA SER A 238 19.52 -9.60 -15.56
C SER A 238 19.61 -10.31 -14.21
N GLN A 239 18.50 -10.41 -13.47
CA GLN A 239 18.42 -11.09 -12.17
C GLN A 239 18.13 -12.58 -12.34
N ARG A 240 18.58 -13.39 -11.38
CA ARG A 240 18.36 -14.84 -11.32
C ARG A 240 17.24 -15.22 -10.34
N LEU A 241 16.51 -14.22 -9.82
CA LEU A 241 15.40 -14.36 -8.87
C LEU A 241 14.11 -14.82 -9.55
#